data_7f68b5703f7dd04d46034acbe0a90ac5
#
_entry.id   7f68b5703f7dd04d46034acbe0a90ac5
#
_cell.length_a   1.000
_cell.length_b   1.000
_cell.length_c   1.000
_cell.angle_alpha   90.00
_cell.angle_beta   90.00
_cell.angle_gamma   90.00
#
_symmetry.space_group_name_H-M   'P 1'
#
loop_
_entity.id
_entity.type
_entity.pdbx_description
1 polymer ?
#
loop_
_entity_poly.entity_id
_entity_poly.type
_entity_poly.pdbx_seq_one_letter_code
_entity_poly.pdbx_strand_id
1 'polypeptide(L)'
;DLTPAQRFEMKVVSAVLPFRVNQYVIDELIDWANIPADPIFQLTFPQRGMLAPEHYARIAELLENDADKAELDAAVAEVRHALNPHPADQMQMNMPLDADGKRIDGLQHKYRETVLFFPSQGQTCHAYCTFCFRWAQFVGDKDLRIASSEARQLHDYLRDHREVTDLLVTGGDPMVMKTRHLRDYLEPLLRPEFDHIQTI
;
A
#
# COMPACT_ATOMS: atom_id res chain seq x y z
N ASP A 1 -13.52 -25.43 1.03
CA ASP A 1 -12.06 -25.59 0.84
C ASP A 1 -11.62 -25.18 -0.56
N LEU A 2 -10.49 -24.49 -0.67
CA LEU A 2 -9.89 -24.14 -1.96
C LEU A 2 -9.40 -25.40 -2.70
N THR A 3 -9.67 -25.47 -3.99
CA THR A 3 -9.13 -26.52 -4.87
C THR A 3 -7.61 -26.37 -5.05
N PRO A 4 -6.87 -27.44 -5.44
CA PRO A 4 -5.45 -27.32 -5.77
C PRO A 4 -5.16 -26.25 -6.85
N ALA A 5 -6.02 -26.16 -7.87
CA ALA A 5 -5.90 -25.15 -8.93
C ALA A 5 -6.03 -23.72 -8.38
N GLN A 6 -7.04 -23.46 -7.55
CA GLN A 6 -7.22 -22.15 -6.90
C GLN A 6 -6.02 -21.78 -6.00
N ARG A 7 -5.49 -22.74 -5.24
CA ARG A 7 -4.30 -22.50 -4.40
C ARG A 7 -3.08 -22.13 -5.25
N PHE A 8 -2.91 -22.78 -6.40
CA PHE A 8 -1.83 -22.47 -7.32
C PHE A 8 -2.01 -21.10 -7.95
N GLU A 9 -3.20 -20.75 -8.42
CA GLU A 9 -3.51 -19.41 -8.94
C GLU A 9 -3.20 -18.32 -7.92
N MET A 10 -3.60 -18.52 -6.67
CA MET A 10 -3.28 -17.61 -5.58
C MET A 10 -1.78 -17.50 -5.34
N LYS A 11 -1.03 -18.62 -5.40
CA LYS A 11 0.43 -18.63 -5.26
C LYS A 11 1.09 -17.78 -6.34
N VAL A 12 0.66 -17.92 -7.60
CA VAL A 12 1.17 -17.16 -8.73
C VAL A 12 0.91 -15.66 -8.54
N VAL A 13 -0.33 -15.26 -8.27
CA VAL A 13 -0.71 -13.85 -8.13
C VAL A 13 -0.06 -13.21 -6.90
N SER A 14 0.00 -13.93 -5.78
CA SER A 14 0.61 -13.41 -4.55
C SER A 14 2.15 -13.33 -4.59
N ALA A 15 2.80 -13.95 -5.55
CA ALA A 15 4.22 -13.69 -5.82
C ALA A 15 4.45 -12.26 -6.33
N VAL A 16 3.51 -11.72 -7.09
CA VAL A 16 3.59 -10.38 -7.70
C VAL A 16 2.94 -9.32 -6.83
N LEU A 17 1.67 -9.52 -6.49
CA LEU A 17 0.84 -8.58 -5.75
C LEU A 17 0.74 -8.96 -4.27
N PRO A 18 0.55 -8.00 -3.36
CA PRO A 18 0.47 -8.30 -1.94
C PRO A 18 -0.79 -9.12 -1.63
N PHE A 19 -0.62 -10.15 -0.80
CA PHE A 19 -1.75 -10.90 -0.23
C PHE A 19 -1.63 -10.95 1.28
N ARG A 20 -2.70 -10.57 1.93
CA ARG A 20 -2.87 -10.69 3.37
C ARG A 20 -4.35 -10.70 3.70
N VAL A 21 -4.76 -11.60 4.57
CA VAL A 21 -6.09 -11.66 5.16
C VAL A 21 -5.97 -12.10 6.61
N ASN A 22 -6.76 -11.53 7.49
CA ASN A 22 -6.78 -11.93 8.90
C ASN A 22 -7.78 -13.07 9.15
N GLN A 23 -7.67 -13.70 10.31
CA GLN A 23 -8.48 -14.86 10.66
C GLN A 23 -9.99 -14.53 10.72
N TYR A 24 -10.34 -13.33 11.18
CA TYR A 24 -11.74 -12.90 11.26
C TYR A 24 -12.42 -12.86 9.88
N VAL A 25 -11.71 -12.35 8.86
CA VAL A 25 -12.23 -12.36 7.49
C VAL A 25 -12.47 -13.78 7.00
N ILE A 26 -11.54 -14.71 7.31
CA ILE A 26 -11.64 -16.11 6.89
C ILE A 26 -12.81 -16.83 7.56
N ASP A 27 -13.00 -16.63 8.86
CA ASP A 27 -13.94 -17.40 9.66
C ASP A 27 -15.35 -16.82 9.64
N GLU A 28 -15.45 -15.46 9.61
CA GLU A 28 -16.72 -14.79 9.89
C GLU A 28 -17.33 -14.04 8.68
N LEU A 29 -16.50 -13.70 7.67
CA LEU A 29 -17.00 -12.84 6.60
C LEU A 29 -17.14 -13.53 5.25
N ILE A 30 -16.39 -14.61 4.98
CA ILE A 30 -16.42 -15.31 3.70
C ILE A 30 -17.48 -16.43 3.73
N ASP A 31 -18.41 -16.40 2.80
CA ASP A 31 -19.27 -17.55 2.52
C ASP A 31 -18.54 -18.58 1.64
N TRP A 32 -17.86 -19.51 2.29
CA TRP A 32 -17.08 -20.57 1.63
C TRP A 32 -17.89 -21.50 0.73
N ALA A 33 -19.21 -21.56 0.91
CA ALA A 33 -20.08 -22.35 0.03
C ALA A 33 -20.33 -21.65 -1.32
N ASN A 34 -20.11 -20.34 -1.36
CA ASN A 34 -20.37 -19.51 -2.54
C ASN A 34 -19.10 -19.04 -3.27
N ILE A 35 -17.91 -19.54 -2.92
CA ILE A 35 -16.69 -19.19 -3.65
C ILE A 35 -16.69 -19.82 -5.04
N PRO A 36 -16.14 -19.16 -6.08
CA PRO A 36 -15.46 -17.84 -6.05
C PRO A 36 -16.41 -16.63 -6.16
N ALA A 37 -17.73 -16.79 -6.11
CA ALA A 37 -18.70 -15.71 -6.28
C ALA A 37 -18.91 -14.86 -5.01
N ASP A 38 -18.46 -15.33 -3.84
CA ASP A 38 -18.57 -14.57 -2.59
C ASP A 38 -17.84 -13.21 -2.70
N PRO A 39 -18.50 -12.08 -2.36
CA PRO A 39 -17.92 -10.75 -2.55
C PRO A 39 -16.71 -10.47 -1.65
N ILE A 40 -16.67 -11.03 -0.43
CA ILE A 40 -15.53 -10.84 0.49
C ILE A 40 -14.34 -11.68 0.02
N PHE A 41 -14.58 -12.89 -0.50
CA PHE A 41 -13.55 -13.68 -1.15
C PHE A 41 -12.95 -12.93 -2.35
N GLN A 42 -13.81 -12.41 -3.25
CA GLN A 42 -13.36 -11.62 -4.40
C GLN A 42 -12.59 -10.36 -3.99
N LEU A 43 -13.02 -9.71 -2.92
CA LEU A 43 -12.36 -8.51 -2.39
C LEU A 43 -10.97 -8.79 -1.84
N THR A 44 -10.75 -9.97 -1.22
CA THR A 44 -9.57 -10.19 -0.37
C THR A 44 -8.63 -11.29 -0.86
N PHE A 45 -9.09 -12.23 -1.68
CA PHE A 45 -8.28 -13.34 -2.16
C PHE A 45 -7.76 -13.12 -3.59
N PRO A 46 -6.46 -13.36 -3.84
CA PRO A 46 -5.88 -13.23 -5.16
C PRO A 46 -6.57 -14.12 -6.19
N GLN A 47 -6.80 -13.57 -7.37
CA GLN A 47 -7.46 -14.26 -8.47
C GLN A 47 -6.63 -14.09 -9.74
N ARG A 48 -6.64 -15.11 -10.61
CA ARG A 48 -5.88 -15.15 -11.86
C ARG A 48 -6.05 -13.88 -12.71
N GLY A 49 -7.27 -13.33 -12.78
CA GLY A 49 -7.59 -12.14 -13.57
C GLY A 49 -6.95 -10.83 -13.09
N MET A 50 -6.24 -10.84 -11.95
CA MET A 50 -5.48 -9.67 -11.47
C MET A 50 -4.18 -9.45 -12.24
N LEU A 51 -3.70 -10.42 -12.99
CA LEU A 51 -2.53 -10.32 -13.86
C LEU A 51 -2.94 -10.53 -15.32
N ALA A 52 -2.30 -9.83 -16.23
CA ALA A 52 -2.41 -10.10 -17.65
C ALA A 52 -1.98 -11.54 -17.97
N PRO A 53 -2.60 -12.22 -18.96
CA PRO A 53 -2.34 -13.63 -19.25
C PRO A 53 -0.86 -13.98 -19.41
N GLU A 54 -0.08 -13.14 -20.08
CA GLU A 54 1.36 -13.32 -20.30
C GLU A 54 2.18 -13.21 -19.02
N HIS A 55 1.84 -12.28 -18.14
CA HIS A 55 2.50 -12.12 -16.85
C HIS A 55 2.19 -13.30 -15.92
N TYR A 56 0.92 -13.72 -15.90
CA TYR A 56 0.51 -14.88 -15.13
C TYR A 56 1.23 -16.15 -15.61
N ALA A 57 1.26 -16.41 -16.93
CA ALA A 57 1.89 -17.60 -17.51
C ALA A 57 3.38 -17.67 -17.17
N ARG A 58 4.10 -16.54 -17.30
CA ARG A 58 5.52 -16.45 -16.98
C ARG A 58 5.83 -16.81 -15.53
N ILE A 59 5.07 -16.24 -14.57
CA ILE A 59 5.31 -16.53 -13.15
C ILE A 59 4.87 -17.96 -12.80
N ALA A 60 3.79 -18.46 -13.40
CA ALA A 60 3.32 -19.83 -13.22
C ALA A 60 4.39 -20.84 -13.68
N GLU A 61 4.97 -20.66 -14.87
CA GLU A 61 6.02 -21.51 -15.41
C GLU A 61 7.24 -21.58 -14.48
N LEU A 62 7.71 -20.46 -13.96
CA LEU A 62 8.82 -20.41 -13.01
C LEU A 62 8.50 -21.17 -11.70
N LEU A 63 7.29 -21.04 -11.19
CA LEU A 63 6.85 -21.72 -9.99
C LEU A 63 6.63 -23.23 -10.19
N GLU A 64 6.19 -23.67 -11.37
CA GLU A 64 6.03 -25.10 -11.73
C GLU A 64 7.37 -25.80 -11.93
N ASN A 65 8.37 -25.08 -12.44
CA ASN A 65 9.70 -25.61 -12.68
C ASN A 65 10.66 -25.44 -11.49
N ASP A 66 10.16 -25.03 -10.32
CA ASP A 66 10.95 -24.77 -9.11
C ASP A 66 12.19 -23.89 -9.42
N ALA A 67 12.00 -22.84 -10.23
CA ALA A 67 13.04 -21.87 -10.59
C ALA A 67 13.70 -21.30 -9.33
N ASP A 68 14.97 -20.94 -9.44
CA ASP A 68 15.66 -20.36 -8.30
C ASP A 68 15.05 -19.00 -7.87
N LYS A 69 15.30 -18.62 -6.61
CA LYS A 69 14.72 -17.43 -6.04
C LYS A 69 15.12 -16.15 -6.79
N ALA A 70 16.33 -16.07 -7.32
CA ALA A 70 16.82 -14.87 -7.99
C ALA A 70 16.13 -14.69 -9.34
N GLU A 71 15.92 -15.78 -10.07
CA GLU A 71 15.18 -15.78 -11.33
C GLU A 71 13.72 -15.37 -11.13
N LEU A 72 13.05 -15.96 -10.13
CA LEU A 72 11.68 -15.60 -9.79
C LEU A 72 11.57 -14.15 -9.34
N ASP A 73 12.45 -13.66 -8.47
CA ASP A 73 12.45 -12.28 -7.98
C ASP A 73 12.66 -11.28 -9.14
N ALA A 74 13.53 -11.60 -10.10
CA ALA A 74 13.77 -10.77 -11.29
C ALA A 74 12.50 -10.69 -12.17
N ALA A 75 11.86 -11.82 -12.45
CA ALA A 75 10.63 -11.86 -13.23
C ALA A 75 9.48 -11.10 -12.52
N VAL A 76 9.36 -11.27 -11.20
CA VAL A 76 8.37 -10.55 -10.39
C VAL A 76 8.61 -9.03 -10.45
N ALA A 77 9.88 -8.58 -10.37
CA ALA A 77 10.21 -7.16 -10.45
C ALA A 77 9.81 -6.58 -11.82
N GLU A 78 10.10 -7.29 -12.92
CA GLU A 78 9.69 -6.86 -14.26
C GLU A 78 8.15 -6.74 -14.39
N VAL A 79 7.40 -7.72 -13.88
CA VAL A 79 5.94 -7.66 -13.90
C VAL A 79 5.42 -6.49 -13.07
N ARG A 80 5.99 -6.25 -11.88
CA ARG A 80 5.63 -5.09 -11.04
C ARG A 80 5.87 -3.77 -11.74
N HIS A 81 6.98 -3.62 -12.45
CA HIS A 81 7.24 -2.41 -13.25
C HIS A 81 6.23 -2.25 -14.41
N ALA A 82 5.86 -3.35 -15.08
CA ALA A 82 4.85 -3.33 -16.12
C ALA A 82 3.45 -2.94 -15.62
N LEU A 83 3.15 -3.22 -14.34
CA LEU A 83 1.90 -2.81 -13.68
C LEU A 83 1.85 -1.32 -13.32
N ASN A 84 2.92 -0.54 -13.61
CA ASN A 84 3.02 0.89 -13.32
C ASN A 84 2.71 1.24 -11.86
N PRO A 85 3.61 0.94 -10.93
CA PRO A 85 3.38 1.09 -9.47
C PRO A 85 3.11 2.54 -9.03
N HIS A 86 3.52 3.51 -9.83
CA HIS A 86 3.39 4.94 -9.56
C HIS A 86 2.86 5.70 -10.77
N PRO A 87 1.57 5.52 -11.13
CA PRO A 87 0.97 6.20 -12.28
C PRO A 87 1.10 7.72 -12.14
N ALA A 88 1.28 8.39 -13.30
CA ALA A 88 1.49 9.85 -13.37
C ALA A 88 2.74 10.35 -12.62
N ASP A 89 3.76 9.49 -12.50
CA ASP A 89 5.05 9.80 -11.87
C ASP A 89 4.92 10.45 -10.47
N GLN A 90 3.96 9.95 -9.68
CA GLN A 90 3.59 10.54 -8.39
C GLN A 90 4.74 10.54 -7.36
N MET A 91 5.76 9.67 -7.50
CA MET A 91 6.97 9.71 -6.67
C MET A 91 7.89 10.88 -7.00
N GLN A 92 7.77 11.49 -8.18
CA GLN A 92 8.53 12.65 -8.59
C GLN A 92 7.70 13.94 -8.42
N MET A 93 6.47 13.91 -8.92
CA MET A 93 5.65 15.09 -9.09
C MET A 93 4.90 15.52 -7.82
N ASN A 94 4.61 14.58 -6.92
CA ASN A 94 3.76 14.85 -5.77
C ASN A 94 4.51 14.87 -4.43
N MET A 95 5.78 14.46 -4.39
CA MET A 95 6.58 14.54 -3.17
C MET A 95 7.14 15.94 -2.99
N PRO A 96 6.82 16.63 -1.87
CA PRO A 96 7.31 17.97 -1.62
C PRO A 96 8.82 17.97 -1.32
N LEU A 97 9.42 19.14 -1.48
CA LEU A 97 10.82 19.37 -1.15
C LEU A 97 10.91 20.22 0.13
N ASP A 98 11.94 19.98 0.93
CA ASP A 98 12.30 20.86 2.04
C ASP A 98 13.04 22.14 1.54
N ALA A 99 13.42 22.99 2.49
CA ALA A 99 14.12 24.25 2.19
C ALA A 99 15.48 24.04 1.47
N ASP A 100 16.08 22.88 1.61
CA ASP A 100 17.36 22.52 0.97
C ASP A 100 17.17 21.83 -0.38
N GLY A 101 15.92 21.71 -0.85
CA GLY A 101 15.58 21.05 -2.11
C GLY A 101 15.59 19.52 -2.05
N LYS A 102 15.63 18.93 -0.86
CA LYS A 102 15.59 17.51 -0.63
C LYS A 102 14.13 17.05 -0.49
N ARG A 103 13.79 15.89 -1.05
CA ARG A 103 12.46 15.30 -0.89
C ARG A 103 12.15 15.00 0.57
N ILE A 104 10.92 15.30 0.96
CA ILE A 104 10.37 14.93 2.25
C ILE A 104 9.70 13.56 2.10
N ASP A 105 10.36 12.52 2.60
CA ASP A 105 9.87 11.17 2.51
C ASP A 105 8.54 11.00 3.25
N GLY A 106 7.66 10.17 2.68
CA GLY A 106 6.38 9.86 3.30
C GLY A 106 5.32 10.95 3.18
N LEU A 107 5.58 12.04 2.47
CA LEU A 107 4.57 13.05 2.15
C LEU A 107 4.24 13.06 0.65
N GLN A 108 2.98 13.30 0.33
CA GLN A 108 2.52 13.68 -1.01
C GLN A 108 1.63 14.91 -0.90
N HIS A 109 1.93 15.94 -1.68
CA HIS A 109 1.18 17.20 -1.73
C HIS A 109 0.85 17.53 -3.19
N LYS A 110 -0.27 17.02 -3.67
CA LYS A 110 -0.75 17.24 -5.04
C LYS A 110 -1.76 18.38 -5.12
N TYR A 111 -2.64 18.47 -4.16
CA TYR A 111 -3.72 19.47 -4.10
C TYR A 111 -3.37 20.50 -3.03
N ARG A 112 -3.68 21.77 -3.28
CA ARG A 112 -3.29 22.89 -2.43
C ARG A 112 -3.67 22.70 -0.96
N GLU A 113 -4.87 22.20 -0.71
CA GLU A 113 -5.43 22.08 0.65
C GLU A 113 -5.17 20.73 1.30
N THR A 114 -4.69 19.72 0.54
CA THR A 114 -4.66 18.33 1.03
C THR A 114 -3.27 17.72 0.94
N VAL A 115 -2.74 17.27 2.07
CA VAL A 115 -1.51 16.49 2.17
C VAL A 115 -1.81 15.06 2.58
N LEU A 116 -1.15 14.11 1.93
CA LEU A 116 -1.13 12.71 2.34
C LEU A 116 0.16 12.43 3.12
N PHE A 117 0.03 11.75 4.26
CA PHE A 117 1.15 11.25 5.03
C PHE A 117 1.11 9.72 5.12
N PHE A 118 2.25 9.09 4.83
CA PHE A 118 2.46 7.64 4.80
C PHE A 118 3.35 7.22 5.97
N PRO A 119 2.81 7.01 7.18
CA PRO A 119 3.61 6.57 8.32
C PRO A 119 4.16 5.16 8.08
N SER A 120 5.45 4.96 8.31
CA SER A 120 6.10 3.64 8.10
C SER A 120 5.45 2.52 8.91
N GLN A 121 4.91 2.83 10.09
CA GLN A 121 4.24 1.88 10.97
C GLN A 121 2.82 1.51 10.52
N GLY A 122 2.22 2.31 9.63
CA GLY A 122 0.89 2.11 9.05
C GLY A 122 0.90 1.47 7.67
N GLN A 123 2.08 1.03 7.15
CA GLN A 123 2.19 0.46 5.81
C GLN A 123 1.80 -1.03 5.78
N THR A 124 0.61 -1.33 6.29
CA THR A 124 -0.03 -2.65 6.23
C THR A 124 -1.54 -2.49 6.40
N CYS A 125 -2.31 -3.55 6.08
CA CYS A 125 -3.74 -3.62 6.32
C CYS A 125 -4.08 -4.93 7.04
N HIS A 126 -5.28 -5.02 7.60
CA HIS A 126 -5.82 -6.29 8.13
C HIS A 126 -6.09 -7.30 7.02
N ALA A 127 -6.56 -6.81 5.87
CA ALA A 127 -6.65 -7.56 4.61
C ALA A 127 -6.30 -6.62 3.44
N TYR A 128 -5.59 -7.12 2.44
CA TYR A 128 -5.33 -6.34 1.22
C TYR A 128 -6.47 -6.54 0.23
N CYS A 129 -6.97 -5.44 -0.31
CA CYS A 129 -7.99 -5.49 -1.36
C CYS A 129 -7.37 -5.93 -2.69
N THR A 130 -8.04 -6.79 -3.44
CA THR A 130 -7.59 -7.26 -4.76
C THR A 130 -7.44 -6.13 -5.79
N PHE A 131 -8.11 -5.02 -5.60
CA PHE A 131 -8.02 -3.80 -6.43
C PHE A 131 -7.20 -2.68 -5.79
N CYS A 132 -6.31 -2.98 -4.83
CA CYS A 132 -5.55 -1.97 -4.12
C CYS A 132 -4.63 -1.20 -5.08
N PHE A 133 -4.93 0.05 -5.39
CA PHE A 133 -4.08 0.90 -6.23
C PHE A 133 -2.76 1.31 -5.55
N ARG A 134 -2.63 1.07 -4.23
CA ARG A 134 -1.40 1.27 -3.46
C ARG A 134 -0.63 -0.04 -3.21
N TRP A 135 -0.86 -1.05 -4.01
CA TRP A 135 -0.21 -2.35 -3.87
C TRP A 135 1.32 -2.26 -3.74
N ALA A 136 1.95 -1.30 -4.42
CA ALA A 136 3.39 -1.06 -4.37
C ALA A 136 3.93 -0.77 -2.95
N GLN A 137 3.10 -0.23 -2.06
CA GLN A 137 3.46 0.04 -0.66
C GLN A 137 3.71 -1.24 0.16
N PHE A 138 3.20 -2.40 -0.30
CA PHE A 138 3.09 -3.62 0.50
C PHE A 138 3.90 -4.79 -0.03
N VAL A 139 4.61 -4.64 -1.15
CA VAL A 139 5.39 -5.72 -1.76
C VAL A 139 6.82 -5.86 -1.20
N GLY A 140 7.17 -5.05 -0.20
CA GLY A 140 8.48 -5.11 0.46
C GLY A 140 9.63 -4.44 -0.31
N ASP A 141 9.36 -3.91 -1.49
CA ASP A 141 10.33 -3.18 -2.31
C ASP A 141 10.45 -1.74 -1.78
N LYS A 142 11.66 -1.35 -1.36
CA LYS A 142 11.93 -0.02 -0.80
C LYS A 142 11.85 1.08 -1.85
N ASP A 143 12.20 0.76 -3.09
CA ASP A 143 12.22 1.74 -4.19
C ASP A 143 10.82 2.08 -4.68
N LEU A 144 9.85 1.20 -4.39
CA LEU A 144 8.44 1.41 -4.69
C LEU A 144 7.63 2.01 -3.54
N ARG A 145 8.24 2.17 -2.35
CA ARG A 145 7.50 2.57 -1.16
C ARG A 145 7.65 4.04 -0.84
N ILE A 146 6.53 4.72 -0.58
CA ILE A 146 6.46 6.07 0.00
C ILE A 146 6.15 5.90 1.48
N ALA A 147 7.09 6.20 2.38
CA ALA A 147 6.83 6.10 3.81
C ALA A 147 7.89 6.85 4.63
N SER A 148 7.48 7.42 5.77
CA SER A 148 8.37 8.03 6.75
C SER A 148 7.98 7.66 8.18
N SER A 149 8.97 7.59 9.07
CA SER A 149 8.77 7.54 10.53
C SER A 149 8.98 8.92 11.20
N GLU A 150 9.30 9.94 10.43
CA GLU A 150 9.73 11.25 10.90
C GLU A 150 8.54 12.19 11.15
N ALA A 151 7.91 12.07 12.33
CA ALA A 151 6.80 12.94 12.74
C ALA A 151 7.17 14.43 12.68
N ARG A 152 8.42 14.78 12.99
CA ARG A 152 8.89 16.15 12.95
C ARG A 152 8.83 16.75 11.55
N GLN A 153 9.24 16.02 10.53
CA GLN A 153 9.18 16.51 9.14
C GLN A 153 7.74 16.81 8.71
N LEU A 154 6.78 15.96 9.12
CA LEU A 154 5.36 16.24 8.90
C LEU A 154 4.94 17.55 9.56
N HIS A 155 5.26 17.72 10.85
CA HIS A 155 4.84 18.91 11.61
C HIS A 155 5.51 20.19 11.09
N ASP A 156 6.79 20.14 10.78
CA ASP A 156 7.50 21.30 10.21
C ASP A 156 6.87 21.67 8.85
N TYR A 157 6.60 20.68 7.99
CA TYR A 157 5.94 20.91 6.70
C TYR A 157 4.56 21.56 6.86
N LEU A 158 3.69 21.02 7.73
CA LEU A 158 2.34 21.57 7.95
C LEU A 158 2.38 22.97 8.58
N ARG A 159 3.39 23.29 9.41
CA ARG A 159 3.56 24.64 9.98
C ARG A 159 3.86 25.67 8.91
N ASP A 160 4.70 25.31 7.93
CA ASP A 160 5.14 26.20 6.88
C ASP A 160 4.13 26.33 5.72
N HIS A 161 3.17 25.41 5.64
CA HIS A 161 2.15 25.33 4.58
C HIS A 161 0.74 25.57 5.14
N ARG A 162 0.43 26.84 5.43
CA ARG A 162 -0.86 27.27 6.04
C ARG A 162 -2.06 27.07 5.12
N GLU A 163 -1.85 26.87 3.82
CA GLU A 163 -2.86 26.51 2.85
C GLU A 163 -3.39 25.09 2.99
N VAL A 164 -2.68 24.21 3.67
CA VAL A 164 -3.09 22.83 3.93
C VAL A 164 -4.12 22.82 5.05
N THR A 165 -5.33 22.41 4.74
CA THR A 165 -6.44 22.28 5.72
C THR A 165 -6.79 20.84 6.03
N ASP A 166 -6.34 19.90 5.19
CA ASP A 166 -6.70 18.48 5.26
C ASP A 166 -5.46 17.60 5.25
N LEU A 167 -5.30 16.82 6.31
CA LEU A 167 -4.24 15.82 6.43
C LEU A 167 -4.84 14.40 6.33
N LEU A 168 -4.45 13.64 5.31
CA LEU A 168 -4.81 12.24 5.16
C LEU A 168 -3.67 11.33 5.62
N VAL A 169 -3.80 10.74 6.78
CA VAL A 169 -2.89 9.68 7.26
C VAL A 169 -3.27 8.38 6.56
N THR A 170 -2.38 7.84 5.74
CA THR A 170 -2.72 6.80 4.77
C THR A 170 -1.56 5.82 4.49
N GLY A 171 -1.68 5.05 3.44
CA GLY A 171 -0.70 4.02 3.01
C GLY A 171 -1.39 2.66 2.95
N GLY A 172 -1.36 1.91 4.07
CA GLY A 172 -2.25 0.79 4.34
C GLY A 172 -3.47 1.26 5.14
N ASP A 173 -3.58 0.74 6.34
CA ASP A 173 -4.59 1.14 7.32
C ASP A 173 -3.88 1.79 8.52
N PRO A 174 -4.03 3.11 8.73
CA PRO A 174 -3.40 3.77 9.86
C PRO A 174 -3.87 3.22 11.22
N MET A 175 -5.06 2.62 11.29
CA MET A 175 -5.60 2.05 12.53
C MET A 175 -4.92 0.74 12.96
N VAL A 176 -4.05 0.16 12.14
CA VAL A 176 -3.19 -0.96 12.56
C VAL A 176 -2.02 -0.49 13.44
N MET A 177 -1.74 0.80 13.46
CA MET A 177 -0.68 1.39 14.28
C MET A 177 -1.01 1.30 15.77
N LYS A 178 0.04 1.18 16.58
CA LYS A 178 -0.11 1.31 18.04
C LYS A 178 -0.51 2.75 18.38
N THR A 179 -1.36 2.93 19.38
CA THR A 179 -1.86 4.24 19.86
C THR A 179 -0.73 5.26 20.08
N ARG A 180 0.45 4.81 20.57
CA ARG A 180 1.60 5.70 20.76
C ARG A 180 2.05 6.37 19.46
N HIS A 181 2.07 5.64 18.34
CA HIS A 181 2.50 6.20 17.05
C HIS A 181 1.47 7.18 16.50
N LEU A 182 0.17 6.86 16.63
CA LEU A 182 -0.89 7.81 16.28
C LEU A 182 -0.77 9.08 17.12
N ARG A 183 -0.52 8.95 18.43
CA ARG A 183 -0.32 10.09 19.33
C ARG A 183 0.86 10.95 18.89
N ASP A 184 2.01 10.35 18.56
CA ASP A 184 3.21 11.08 18.14
C ASP A 184 2.95 11.92 16.88
N TYR A 185 2.08 11.46 15.98
CA TYR A 185 1.72 12.19 14.76
C TYR A 185 0.61 13.22 14.98
N LEU A 186 -0.41 12.91 15.79
CA LEU A 186 -1.65 13.68 15.83
C LEU A 186 -1.71 14.66 17.02
N GLU A 187 -1.19 14.31 18.20
CA GLU A 187 -1.28 15.16 19.39
C GLU A 187 -0.62 16.54 19.19
N PRO A 188 0.54 16.69 18.51
CA PRO A 188 1.10 18.00 18.23
C PRO A 188 0.20 18.90 17.38
N LEU A 189 -0.68 18.34 16.55
CA LEU A 189 -1.59 19.10 15.68
C LEU A 189 -2.70 19.80 16.44
N LEU A 190 -2.87 19.50 17.74
CA LEU A 190 -3.81 20.19 18.62
C LEU A 190 -3.29 21.57 19.10
N ARG A 191 -2.06 21.92 18.78
CA ARG A 191 -1.44 23.21 19.17
C ARG A 191 -1.97 24.34 18.28
N PRO A 192 -2.02 25.60 18.81
CA PRO A 192 -2.52 26.75 18.06
C PRO A 192 -1.80 27.01 16.72
N GLU A 193 -0.53 26.63 16.60
CA GLU A 193 0.24 26.76 15.36
C GLU A 193 -0.31 25.93 14.18
N PHE A 194 -1.20 24.95 14.46
CA PHE A 194 -1.85 24.10 13.48
C PHE A 194 -3.37 24.34 13.36
N ASP A 195 -3.87 25.49 13.82
CA ASP A 195 -5.29 25.86 13.80
C ASP A 195 -5.93 25.89 12.40
N HIS A 196 -5.10 25.90 11.34
CA HIS A 196 -5.51 25.81 9.94
C HIS A 196 -5.89 24.38 9.52
N ILE A 197 -5.40 23.34 10.22
CA ILE A 197 -5.76 21.95 9.94
C ILE A 197 -7.20 21.71 10.47
N GLN A 198 -8.12 21.48 9.54
CA GLN A 198 -9.55 21.32 9.84
C GLN A 198 -9.98 19.85 9.84
N THR A 199 -9.29 19.00 9.04
CA THR A 199 -9.63 17.58 8.86
C THR A 199 -8.39 16.71 8.97
N ILE A 200 -8.52 15.56 9.66
CA ILE A 200 -7.51 14.50 9.73
C ILE A 200 -8.20 13.16 9.45
#